data_d7c629759c41e15f19280752efb2d972
#
_entry.id   d7c629759c41e15f19280752efb2d972
#
_cell.length_a   1.000
_cell.length_b   1.000
_cell.length_c   1.000
_cell.angle_alpha   90.00
_cell.angle_beta   90.00
_cell.angle_gamma   90.00
#
_symmetry.space_group_name_H-M   'P 1'
#
loop_
_entity.id
_entity.type
_entity.pdbx_description
1 polymer ?
#
loop_
_entity_poly.entity_id
_entity_poly.type
_entity_poly.pdbx_seq_one_letter_code
_entity_poly.pdbx_strand_id
1 'polypeptide(L)'
;MVGHAIHGMIALGGRSRRGSRVTPTPDSTLADAQQTIADLRRELAESEPQKAAMAEVLGVINSSPGELSPVFDAILEKAHTLCGASHGVLATYDGEHFRAVATHELPTPFAELLRRPFPPEPGGPQEQLLRGERLFHAPGASVLTGPGGDTPRTRAAREAGQRAFLMLPLRKDGRLLGYITANRNEPGPLSDKQIALLENFAAQATLFE
;
A
#
# COMPACT_ATOMS: atom_id res chain seq x y z
N MET A 1 -44.43 -54.26 44.37
CA MET A 1 -44.80 -55.11 43.22
C MET A 1 -43.73 -54.94 42.15
N VAL A 2 -42.86 -55.93 42.17
CA VAL A 2 -42.68 -56.93 41.10
C VAL A 2 -42.35 -56.23 39.78
N GLY A 3 -41.23 -56.32 39.11
CA GLY A 3 -40.22 -57.34 39.07
C GLY A 3 -39.63 -57.33 37.70
N HIS A 4 -38.42 -57.77 37.62
CA HIS A 4 -37.74 -58.46 36.55
C HIS A 4 -36.81 -57.66 35.62
N ALA A 5 -35.57 -57.95 35.90
CA ALA A 5 -34.41 -57.90 35.03
C ALA A 5 -34.52 -58.88 33.87
N ILE A 6 -33.79 -58.60 32.76
CA ILE A 6 -33.03 -59.56 31.93
C ILE A 6 -31.99 -58.73 31.14
N HIS A 7 -30.78 -58.94 31.41
CA HIS A 7 -29.62 -59.52 30.68
C HIS A 7 -29.65 -59.52 29.17
N GLY A 8 -28.54 -58.98 28.59
CA GLY A 8 -28.11 -59.14 27.19
C GLY A 8 -27.00 -58.19 26.85
N MET A 9 -25.83 -58.49 27.28
CA MET A 9 -24.66 -59.10 26.62
C MET A 9 -24.07 -58.32 25.42
N ILE A 10 -22.99 -57.62 25.70
CA ILE A 10 -21.70 -57.45 25.00
C ILE A 10 -21.71 -57.63 23.48
N ALA A 11 -21.27 -56.53 22.78
CA ALA A 11 -20.43 -56.67 21.59
C ALA A 11 -19.42 -55.52 21.58
N LEU A 12 -18.22 -55.85 21.98
CA LEU A 12 -17.00 -55.09 21.73
C LEU A 12 -16.71 -55.09 20.23
N GLY A 13 -16.93 -53.98 19.57
CA GLY A 13 -16.51 -53.71 18.19
C GLY A 13 -15.48 -52.60 18.16
N GLY A 14 -14.28 -52.89 18.64
CA GLY A 14 -13.13 -52.03 18.49
C GLY A 14 -12.75 -51.87 17.01
N ARG A 15 -13.19 -50.80 16.35
CA ARG A 15 -12.60 -50.35 15.08
C ARG A 15 -11.42 -49.45 15.39
N SER A 16 -10.25 -50.09 15.50
CA SER A 16 -8.95 -49.44 15.36
C SER A 16 -8.90 -48.69 14.03
N ARG A 17 -9.09 -47.38 14.05
CA ARG A 17 -8.71 -46.52 12.92
C ARG A 17 -7.18 -46.49 12.91
N ARG A 18 -6.58 -47.39 12.15
CA ARG A 18 -5.20 -47.23 11.69
C ARG A 18 -5.15 -45.91 10.89
N GLY A 19 -4.63 -44.87 11.54
CA GLY A 19 -4.16 -43.69 10.81
C GLY A 19 -3.06 -44.15 9.88
N SER A 20 -3.35 -44.21 8.57
CA SER A 20 -2.34 -44.37 7.55
C SER A 20 -1.41 -43.15 7.66
N ARG A 21 -0.25 -43.33 8.25
CA ARG A 21 0.88 -42.44 8.04
C ARG A 21 1.22 -42.58 6.54
N VAL A 22 0.76 -41.61 5.75
CA VAL A 22 1.24 -41.44 4.39
C VAL A 22 2.72 -41.03 4.54
N THR A 23 3.61 -41.98 4.35
CA THR A 23 5.04 -41.66 4.21
C THR A 23 5.18 -40.96 2.85
N PRO A 24 5.74 -39.74 2.80
CA PRO A 24 5.94 -39.05 1.55
C PRO A 24 6.87 -39.90 0.66
N THR A 25 6.49 -40.08 -0.60
CA THR A 25 7.33 -40.75 -1.58
C THR A 25 8.52 -39.81 -1.91
N PRO A 26 9.71 -40.38 -2.29
CA PRO A 26 10.86 -39.53 -2.67
C PRO A 26 10.55 -38.51 -3.77
N ASP A 27 9.67 -38.85 -4.70
CA ASP A 27 9.23 -37.95 -5.78
C ASP A 27 8.38 -36.79 -5.27
N SER A 28 7.51 -37.01 -4.25
CA SER A 28 6.72 -35.91 -3.67
C SER A 28 7.61 -34.92 -2.91
N THR A 29 8.62 -35.41 -2.20
CA THR A 29 9.57 -34.52 -1.49
C THR A 29 10.45 -33.73 -2.43
N LEU A 30 10.82 -34.26 -3.59
CA LEU A 30 11.58 -33.57 -4.62
C LEU A 30 10.73 -32.49 -5.30
N ALA A 31 9.48 -32.78 -5.62
CA ALA A 31 8.55 -31.83 -6.19
C ALA A 31 8.25 -30.67 -5.24
N ASP A 32 8.04 -30.96 -3.95
CA ASP A 32 7.81 -29.96 -2.91
C ASP A 32 9.05 -29.05 -2.74
N ALA A 33 10.25 -29.63 -2.76
CA ALA A 33 11.49 -28.87 -2.68
C ALA A 33 11.69 -27.95 -3.92
N GLN A 34 11.37 -28.45 -5.12
CA GLN A 34 11.44 -27.67 -6.34
C GLN A 34 10.44 -26.51 -6.34
N GLN A 35 9.22 -26.73 -5.85
CA GLN A 35 8.22 -25.68 -5.69
C GLN A 35 8.69 -24.62 -4.70
N THR A 36 9.22 -25.04 -3.55
CA THR A 36 9.77 -24.11 -2.54
C THR A 36 10.91 -23.26 -3.11
N ILE A 37 11.82 -23.85 -3.87
CA ILE A 37 12.91 -23.13 -4.55
C ILE A 37 12.35 -22.11 -5.55
N ALA A 38 11.33 -22.48 -6.31
CA ALA A 38 10.69 -21.59 -7.28
C ALA A 38 10.02 -20.39 -6.57
N ASP A 39 9.34 -20.64 -5.46
CA ASP A 39 8.69 -19.59 -4.67
C ASP A 39 9.71 -18.65 -4.02
N LEU A 40 10.77 -19.17 -3.41
CA LEU A 40 11.85 -18.38 -2.85
C LEU A 40 12.59 -17.54 -3.90
N ARG A 41 12.80 -18.08 -5.11
CA ARG A 41 13.39 -17.31 -6.22
C ARG A 41 12.49 -16.17 -6.67
N ARG A 42 11.17 -16.39 -6.66
CA ARG A 42 10.19 -15.34 -7.00
C ARG A 42 10.20 -14.25 -5.94
N GLU A 43 10.16 -14.60 -4.66
CA GLU A 43 10.25 -13.64 -3.55
C GLU A 43 11.55 -12.83 -3.61
N LEU A 44 12.68 -13.47 -3.89
CA LEU A 44 13.96 -12.80 -4.04
C LEU A 44 13.93 -11.82 -5.22
N ALA A 45 13.43 -12.23 -6.38
CA ALA A 45 13.31 -11.39 -7.56
C ALA A 45 12.37 -10.18 -7.35
N GLU A 46 11.32 -10.32 -6.53
CA GLU A 46 10.42 -9.23 -6.15
C GLU A 46 11.08 -8.27 -5.12
N SER A 47 11.95 -8.77 -4.24
CA SER A 47 12.58 -7.96 -3.17
C SER A 47 13.81 -7.17 -3.63
N GLU A 48 14.56 -7.66 -4.61
CA GLU A 48 15.77 -7.01 -5.11
C GLU A 48 15.54 -5.59 -5.66
N PRO A 49 14.50 -5.32 -6.50
CA PRO A 49 14.22 -3.96 -6.97
C PRO A 49 13.90 -2.99 -5.82
N GLN A 50 13.23 -3.48 -4.77
CA GLN A 50 12.91 -2.65 -3.60
C GLN A 50 14.17 -2.25 -2.82
N LYS A 51 15.09 -3.21 -2.61
CA LYS A 51 16.38 -2.94 -1.95
C LYS A 51 17.24 -1.98 -2.77
N ALA A 52 17.29 -2.16 -4.08
CA ALA A 52 18.02 -1.27 -4.98
C ALA A 52 17.46 0.15 -4.92
N ALA A 53 16.12 0.32 -4.99
CA ALA A 53 15.48 1.63 -4.87
C ALA A 53 15.77 2.32 -3.53
N MET A 54 15.75 1.53 -2.42
CA MET A 54 16.13 2.03 -1.10
C MET A 54 17.59 2.50 -1.05
N ALA A 55 18.52 1.75 -1.63
CA ALA A 55 19.92 2.13 -1.68
C ALA A 55 20.13 3.41 -2.50
N GLU A 56 19.38 3.61 -3.59
CA GLU A 56 19.42 4.84 -4.38
C GLU A 56 18.93 6.05 -3.59
N VAL A 57 17.81 5.92 -2.87
CA VAL A 57 17.29 6.98 -1.99
C VAL A 57 18.32 7.35 -0.93
N LEU A 58 18.96 6.36 -0.28
CA LEU A 58 20.04 6.60 0.67
C LEU A 58 21.25 7.31 0.02
N GLY A 59 21.55 7.00 -1.24
CA GLY A 59 22.58 7.69 -2.03
C GLY A 59 22.26 9.17 -2.20
N VAL A 60 21.01 9.52 -2.52
CA VAL A 60 20.55 10.92 -2.66
C VAL A 60 20.67 11.66 -1.33
N ILE A 61 20.27 11.03 -0.22
CA ILE A 61 20.40 11.61 1.14
C ILE A 61 21.86 11.98 1.43
N ASN A 62 22.78 11.06 1.15
CA ASN A 62 24.20 11.27 1.42
C ASN A 62 24.84 12.35 0.51
N SER A 63 24.31 12.55 -0.69
CA SER A 63 24.82 13.53 -1.66
C SER A 63 24.22 14.93 -1.52
N SER A 64 23.10 15.08 -0.81
CA SER A 64 22.37 16.36 -0.64
C SER A 64 22.09 16.65 0.84
N PRO A 65 23.12 16.80 1.69
CA PRO A 65 22.91 17.05 3.12
C PRO A 65 22.21 18.40 3.33
N GLY A 66 21.02 18.32 3.95
CA GLY A 66 20.21 19.51 4.29
C GLY A 66 19.21 19.94 3.23
N GLU A 67 19.18 19.32 2.05
CA GLU A 67 18.15 19.55 1.04
C GLU A 67 17.17 18.37 0.98
N LEU A 68 15.93 18.59 1.44
CA LEU A 68 14.91 17.53 1.48
C LEU A 68 14.23 17.31 0.12
N SER A 69 14.20 18.31 -0.75
CA SER A 69 13.49 18.23 -2.04
C SER A 69 14.01 17.09 -2.93
N PRO A 70 15.33 16.92 -3.17
CA PRO A 70 15.84 15.80 -3.97
C PRO A 70 15.52 14.43 -3.36
N VAL A 71 15.46 14.34 -2.03
CA VAL A 71 15.12 13.11 -1.32
C VAL A 71 13.65 12.74 -1.54
N PHE A 72 12.74 13.71 -1.42
CA PHE A 72 11.31 13.50 -1.67
C PHE A 72 11.02 13.17 -3.14
N ASP A 73 11.71 13.81 -4.07
CA ASP A 73 11.60 13.50 -5.50
C ASP A 73 12.06 12.05 -5.77
N ALA A 74 13.19 11.61 -5.21
CA ALA A 74 13.68 10.25 -5.37
C ALA A 74 12.73 9.20 -4.73
N ILE A 75 12.24 9.45 -3.52
CA ILE A 75 11.25 8.58 -2.86
C ILE A 75 10.01 8.44 -3.74
N LEU A 76 9.48 9.54 -4.22
CA LEU A 76 8.26 9.57 -5.02
C LEU A 76 8.45 8.84 -6.35
N GLU A 77 9.53 9.11 -7.07
CA GLU A 77 9.88 8.45 -8.34
C GLU A 77 10.00 6.93 -8.17
N LYS A 78 10.77 6.47 -7.18
CA LYS A 78 10.96 5.03 -6.93
C LYS A 78 9.68 4.34 -6.50
N ALA A 79 8.91 4.96 -5.61
CA ALA A 79 7.62 4.46 -5.18
C ALA A 79 6.67 4.25 -6.39
N HIS A 80 6.58 5.23 -7.29
CA HIS A 80 5.70 5.17 -8.46
C HIS A 80 6.16 4.14 -9.48
N THR A 81 7.46 4.11 -9.80
CA THR A 81 8.04 3.14 -10.72
C THR A 81 7.77 1.70 -10.27
N LEU A 82 7.96 1.42 -8.99
CA LEU A 82 7.79 0.06 -8.45
C LEU A 82 6.33 -0.34 -8.26
N CYS A 83 5.41 0.59 -7.96
CA CYS A 83 4.00 0.26 -7.83
C CYS A 83 3.20 0.43 -9.12
N GLY A 84 3.82 0.87 -10.23
CA GLY A 84 3.17 1.07 -11.52
C GLY A 84 2.12 2.17 -11.50
N ALA A 85 2.34 3.21 -10.68
CA ALA A 85 1.50 4.41 -10.68
C ALA A 85 1.88 5.32 -11.85
N SER A 86 0.87 5.97 -12.46
CA SER A 86 1.07 6.86 -13.60
C SER A 86 1.63 8.21 -13.17
N HIS A 87 1.17 8.73 -12.04
CA HIS A 87 1.60 10.01 -11.50
C HIS A 87 1.26 10.13 -10.01
N GLY A 88 1.86 11.09 -9.33
CA GLY A 88 1.57 11.30 -7.91
C GLY A 88 2.23 12.51 -7.28
N VAL A 89 2.01 12.62 -5.98
CA VAL A 89 2.42 13.76 -5.17
C VAL A 89 2.92 13.29 -3.81
N LEU A 90 3.95 13.92 -3.30
CA LEU A 90 4.27 13.96 -1.89
C LEU A 90 3.98 15.38 -1.40
N ALA A 91 3.12 15.49 -0.39
CA ALA A 91 2.72 16.76 0.19
C ALA A 91 2.97 16.78 1.69
N THR A 92 3.40 17.91 2.22
CA THR A 92 3.54 18.18 3.65
C THR A 92 2.32 18.89 4.20
N TYR A 93 2.11 18.79 5.52
CA TYR A 93 1.02 19.43 6.27
C TYR A 93 1.59 20.23 7.42
N ASP A 94 1.31 21.53 7.46
CA ASP A 94 1.82 22.45 8.48
C ASP A 94 0.90 22.58 9.72
N GLY A 95 -0.22 21.85 9.73
CA GLY A 95 -1.26 21.92 10.76
C GLY A 95 -2.53 22.63 10.27
N GLU A 96 -2.48 23.32 9.15
CA GLU A 96 -3.58 24.07 8.56
C GLU A 96 -3.70 23.82 7.05
N HIS A 97 -2.57 23.79 6.35
CA HIS A 97 -2.53 23.66 4.89
C HIS A 97 -1.63 22.51 4.45
N PHE A 98 -2.02 21.89 3.35
CA PHE A 98 -1.18 20.98 2.59
C PHE A 98 -0.45 21.73 1.49
N ARG A 99 0.75 21.24 1.14
CA ARG A 99 1.54 21.77 0.02
C ARG A 99 2.37 20.63 -0.60
N ALA A 100 2.31 20.47 -1.92
CA ALA A 100 3.19 19.53 -2.62
C ALA A 100 4.65 19.99 -2.52
N VAL A 101 5.51 19.07 -2.08
CA VAL A 101 6.97 19.23 -2.01
C VAL A 101 7.68 18.43 -3.08
N ALA A 102 7.05 17.35 -3.60
CA ALA A 102 7.50 16.58 -4.75
C ALA A 102 6.31 16.19 -5.64
N THR A 103 6.52 16.12 -6.94
CA THR A 103 5.52 15.71 -7.93
C THR A 103 6.16 14.80 -8.97
N HIS A 104 5.48 13.71 -9.33
CA HIS A 104 5.94 12.77 -10.35
C HIS A 104 4.92 12.71 -11.49
N GLU A 105 5.38 12.95 -12.74
CA GLU A 105 4.59 12.84 -13.98
C GLU A 105 3.25 13.63 -13.97
N LEU A 106 3.17 14.72 -13.21
CA LEU A 106 1.99 15.59 -13.21
C LEU A 106 2.10 16.66 -14.29
N PRO A 107 0.98 16.99 -14.98
CA PRO A 107 0.94 18.19 -15.83
C PRO A 107 1.33 19.45 -15.05
N THR A 108 2.14 20.30 -15.67
CA THR A 108 2.68 21.50 -15.00
C THR A 108 1.62 22.37 -14.34
N PRO A 109 0.45 22.67 -14.93
CA PRO A 109 -0.55 23.50 -14.28
C PRO A 109 -1.11 22.85 -13.00
N PHE A 110 -1.22 21.51 -12.97
CA PHE A 110 -1.69 20.79 -11.80
C PHE A 110 -0.61 20.75 -10.71
N ALA A 111 0.64 20.49 -11.07
CA ALA A 111 1.76 20.52 -10.14
C ALA A 111 1.89 21.91 -9.47
N GLU A 112 1.78 22.99 -10.22
CA GLU A 112 1.83 24.37 -9.71
C GLU A 112 0.66 24.67 -8.75
N LEU A 113 -0.54 24.16 -9.06
CA LEU A 113 -1.70 24.32 -8.20
C LEU A 113 -1.48 23.64 -6.85
N LEU A 114 -0.87 22.45 -6.82
CA LEU A 114 -0.61 21.69 -5.60
C LEU A 114 0.59 22.22 -4.79
N ARG A 115 1.53 22.93 -5.43
CA ARG A 115 2.65 23.57 -4.74
C ARG A 115 2.22 24.81 -3.95
N ARG A 116 1.07 25.41 -4.24
CA ARG A 116 0.48 26.45 -3.42
C ARG A 116 -0.16 25.84 -2.18
N PRO A 117 -0.04 26.46 -1.01
CA PRO A 117 -0.75 25.99 0.17
C PRO A 117 -2.25 25.91 -0.05
N PHE A 118 -2.88 24.83 0.40
CA PHE A 118 -4.32 24.64 0.29
C PHE A 118 -4.88 23.92 1.53
N PRO A 119 -6.08 24.31 2.02
CA PRO A 119 -6.72 23.64 3.13
C PRO A 119 -7.23 22.26 2.73
N PRO A 120 -7.46 21.34 3.70
CA PRO A 120 -8.17 20.10 3.45
C PRO A 120 -9.57 20.38 2.89
N GLU A 121 -10.00 19.59 1.91
CA GLU A 121 -11.36 19.71 1.37
C GLU A 121 -12.35 19.03 2.31
N PRO A 122 -13.47 19.69 2.67
CA PRO A 122 -14.51 19.09 3.51
C PRO A 122 -15.03 17.79 2.90
N GLY A 123 -15.04 16.71 3.67
CA GLY A 123 -15.42 15.36 3.19
C GLY A 123 -14.41 14.72 2.25
N GLY A 124 -13.33 15.40 1.89
CA GLY A 124 -12.29 14.92 0.99
C GLY A 124 -11.32 13.92 1.64
N PRO A 125 -10.40 13.36 0.83
CA PRO A 125 -9.43 12.38 1.32
C PRO A 125 -8.48 12.94 2.38
N GLN A 126 -8.08 14.20 2.29
CA GLN A 126 -7.21 14.84 3.29
C GLN A 126 -7.90 14.91 4.66
N GLU A 127 -9.17 15.27 4.70
CA GLU A 127 -9.94 15.31 5.95
C GLU A 127 -10.08 13.93 6.59
N GLN A 128 -10.24 12.88 5.78
CA GLN A 128 -10.28 11.50 6.26
C GLN A 128 -8.94 11.09 6.90
N LEU A 129 -7.82 11.45 6.28
CA LEU A 129 -6.50 11.24 6.91
C LEU A 129 -6.35 12.02 8.22
N LEU A 130 -6.84 13.25 8.30
CA LEU A 130 -6.84 14.04 9.54
C LEU A 130 -7.67 13.39 10.65
N ARG A 131 -8.75 12.70 10.31
CA ARG A 131 -9.58 11.93 11.25
C ARG A 131 -8.94 10.61 11.71
N GLY A 132 -7.79 10.24 11.14
CA GLY A 132 -7.04 9.04 11.55
C GLY A 132 -7.17 7.85 10.62
N GLU A 133 -7.82 7.98 9.47
CA GLU A 133 -7.90 6.88 8.51
C GLU A 133 -6.50 6.41 8.10
N ARG A 134 -6.34 5.08 7.99
CA ARG A 134 -5.07 4.45 7.62
C ARG A 134 -4.63 4.82 6.20
N LEU A 135 -5.58 4.89 5.30
CA LEU A 135 -5.37 5.27 3.90
C LEU A 135 -6.71 5.68 3.28
N PHE A 136 -6.65 6.36 2.16
CA PHE A 136 -7.80 6.59 1.30
C PHE A 136 -7.55 5.91 -0.04
N HIS A 137 -8.47 5.05 -0.47
CA HIS A 137 -8.35 4.32 -1.74
C HIS A 137 -9.66 4.42 -2.53
N ALA A 138 -9.56 4.93 -3.74
CA ALA A 138 -10.66 4.96 -4.68
C ALA A 138 -10.24 4.34 -6.02
N PRO A 139 -10.72 3.14 -6.31
CA PRO A 139 -10.36 2.39 -7.52
C PRO A 139 -11.08 2.86 -8.79
N GLY A 140 -11.83 3.95 -8.72
CA GLY A 140 -12.60 4.48 -9.84
C GLY A 140 -12.75 6.00 -9.80
N ALA A 141 -13.29 6.57 -10.87
CA ALA A 141 -13.42 8.03 -11.07
C ALA A 141 -14.37 8.73 -10.07
N SER A 142 -15.10 7.99 -9.22
CA SER A 142 -16.02 8.53 -8.22
C SER A 142 -15.37 9.48 -7.22
N VAL A 143 -14.07 9.36 -7.00
CA VAL A 143 -13.27 10.29 -6.17
C VAL A 143 -13.29 11.73 -6.71
N LEU A 144 -13.37 11.87 -8.02
CA LEU A 144 -13.32 13.19 -8.67
C LEU A 144 -14.69 13.87 -8.71
N THR A 145 -15.72 13.18 -8.22
CA THR A 145 -17.10 13.66 -8.14
C THR A 145 -17.69 13.55 -6.72
N GLY A 146 -16.83 13.25 -5.73
CA GLY A 146 -17.21 13.01 -4.33
C GLY A 146 -17.66 14.28 -3.58
N PRO A 147 -17.90 14.18 -2.26
CA PRO A 147 -18.49 15.24 -1.42
C PRO A 147 -17.77 16.59 -1.46
N GLY A 148 -16.50 16.62 -1.87
CA GLY A 148 -15.71 17.85 -2.05
C GLY A 148 -16.11 18.70 -3.26
N GLY A 149 -16.98 18.19 -4.14
CA GLY A 149 -17.50 18.94 -5.29
C GLY A 149 -16.50 19.15 -6.44
N ASP A 150 -16.86 20.02 -7.38
CA ASP A 150 -16.03 20.38 -8.54
C ASP A 150 -15.05 21.51 -8.18
N THR A 151 -13.96 21.17 -7.49
CA THR A 151 -12.90 22.12 -7.13
C THR A 151 -11.87 22.26 -8.28
N PRO A 152 -11.05 23.32 -8.28
CA PRO A 152 -9.94 23.43 -9.24
C PRO A 152 -9.00 22.21 -9.20
N ARG A 153 -8.78 21.60 -8.02
CA ARG A 153 -7.92 20.41 -7.87
C ARG A 153 -8.57 19.16 -8.45
N THR A 154 -9.85 18.91 -8.18
CA THR A 154 -10.57 17.74 -8.74
C THR A 154 -10.71 17.85 -10.25
N ARG A 155 -10.85 19.07 -10.78
CA ARG A 155 -10.88 19.33 -12.22
C ARG A 155 -9.52 19.04 -12.86
N ALA A 156 -8.44 19.58 -12.29
CA ALA A 156 -7.08 19.34 -12.76
C ALA A 156 -6.70 17.84 -12.69
N ALA A 157 -7.14 17.11 -11.66
CA ALA A 157 -6.94 15.68 -11.56
C ALA A 157 -7.67 14.90 -12.68
N ARG A 158 -8.90 15.29 -13.01
CA ARG A 158 -9.65 14.71 -14.17
C ARG A 158 -8.94 14.98 -15.49
N GLU A 159 -8.47 16.21 -15.69
CA GLU A 159 -7.72 16.63 -16.89
C GLU A 159 -6.38 15.90 -17.00
N ALA A 160 -5.74 15.58 -15.87
CA ALA A 160 -4.54 14.73 -15.82
C ALA A 160 -4.84 13.24 -16.08
N GLY A 161 -6.09 12.86 -16.33
CA GLY A 161 -6.48 11.48 -16.64
C GLY A 161 -6.60 10.56 -15.44
N GLN A 162 -6.63 11.09 -14.23
CA GLN A 162 -6.75 10.26 -13.01
C GLN A 162 -8.02 9.43 -13.00
N ARG A 163 -7.89 8.10 -12.89
CA ARG A 163 -9.01 7.14 -12.84
C ARG A 163 -9.03 6.32 -11.57
N ALA A 164 -7.88 6.07 -10.96
CA ALA A 164 -7.76 5.44 -9.66
C ALA A 164 -6.80 6.25 -8.79
N PHE A 165 -7.05 6.24 -7.49
CA PHE A 165 -6.37 7.12 -6.53
C PHE A 165 -6.15 6.40 -5.21
N LEU A 166 -4.91 6.41 -4.75
CA LEU A 166 -4.51 5.99 -3.41
C LEU A 166 -3.83 7.17 -2.72
N MET A 167 -4.18 7.44 -1.47
CA MET A 167 -3.51 8.41 -0.61
C MET A 167 -3.13 7.75 0.70
N LEU A 168 -1.86 7.80 1.05
CA LEU A 168 -1.29 7.27 2.27
C LEU A 168 -0.77 8.41 3.16
N PRO A 169 -1.08 8.40 4.46
CA PRO A 169 -0.58 9.42 5.36
C PRO A 169 0.92 9.24 5.64
N LEU A 170 1.62 10.34 5.77
CA LEU A 170 2.92 10.43 6.40
C LEU A 170 2.69 10.76 7.87
N ARG A 171 2.97 9.82 8.78
CA ARG A 171 2.73 9.99 10.22
C ARG A 171 3.99 9.71 11.03
N LYS A 172 4.22 10.55 12.02
CA LYS A 172 5.29 10.38 13.01
C LYS A 172 4.70 10.64 14.40
N ASP A 173 4.86 9.71 15.31
CA ASP A 173 4.33 9.77 16.67
C ASP A 173 2.81 10.07 16.73
N GLY A 174 2.05 9.49 15.79
CA GLY A 174 0.60 9.71 15.66
C GLY A 174 0.19 11.01 14.99
N ARG A 175 1.10 11.95 14.77
CA ARG A 175 0.85 13.23 14.10
C ARG A 175 0.91 13.06 12.58
N LEU A 176 -0.04 13.66 11.86
CA LEU A 176 -0.02 13.74 10.41
C LEU A 176 0.99 14.81 9.97
N LEU A 177 1.99 14.44 9.19
CA LEU A 177 2.99 15.33 8.60
C LEU A 177 2.68 15.67 7.15
N GLY A 178 1.87 14.83 6.50
CA GLY A 178 1.54 14.98 5.09
C GLY A 178 0.95 13.71 4.51
N TYR A 179 1.10 13.56 3.20
CA TYR A 179 0.65 12.36 2.49
C TYR A 179 1.49 12.11 1.23
N ILE A 180 1.48 10.85 0.79
CA ILE A 180 1.93 10.44 -0.55
C ILE A 180 0.73 9.90 -1.33
N THR A 181 0.64 10.20 -2.62
CA THR A 181 -0.40 9.64 -3.50
C THR A 181 0.18 8.79 -4.60
N ALA A 182 -0.57 7.78 -5.02
CA ALA A 182 -0.33 7.03 -6.24
C ALA A 182 -1.60 7.04 -7.07
N ASN A 183 -1.51 7.58 -8.29
CA ASN A 183 -2.62 7.76 -9.18
C ASN A 183 -2.42 6.92 -10.44
N ARG A 184 -3.51 6.41 -11.01
CA ARG A 184 -3.51 5.63 -12.24
C ARG A 184 -4.48 6.23 -13.24
N ASN A 185 -4.10 6.19 -14.52
CA ASN A 185 -4.96 6.62 -15.63
C ASN A 185 -5.96 5.53 -16.06
N GLU A 186 -5.82 4.34 -15.49
CA GLU A 186 -6.74 3.22 -15.67
C GLU A 186 -7.51 2.96 -14.39
N PRO A 187 -8.81 2.61 -14.46
CA PRO A 187 -9.58 2.21 -13.30
C PRO A 187 -9.06 0.85 -12.78
N GLY A 188 -9.22 0.65 -11.50
CA GLY A 188 -8.86 -0.59 -10.83
C GLY A 188 -8.12 -0.36 -9.51
N PRO A 189 -8.22 -1.29 -8.57
CA PRO A 189 -7.54 -1.18 -7.29
C PRO A 189 -6.02 -1.38 -7.45
N LEU A 190 -5.26 -0.73 -6.59
CA LEU A 190 -3.89 -1.16 -6.32
C LEU A 190 -3.95 -2.44 -5.48
N SER A 191 -3.05 -3.38 -5.76
CA SER A 191 -2.94 -4.62 -4.98
C SER A 191 -2.38 -4.35 -3.58
N ASP A 192 -2.62 -5.28 -2.65
CA ASP A 192 -2.07 -5.19 -1.29
C ASP A 192 -0.54 -5.09 -1.28
N LYS A 193 0.15 -5.76 -2.22
CA LYS A 193 1.60 -5.65 -2.40
C LYS A 193 2.03 -4.23 -2.80
N GLN A 194 1.31 -3.59 -3.71
CA GLN A 194 1.58 -2.22 -4.14
C GLN A 194 1.31 -1.22 -3.01
N ILE A 195 0.23 -1.42 -2.26
CA ILE A 195 -0.09 -0.61 -1.08
C ILE A 195 1.01 -0.74 -0.02
N ALA A 196 1.41 -1.97 0.34
CA ALA A 196 2.47 -2.22 1.31
C ALA A 196 3.82 -1.60 0.89
N LEU A 197 4.12 -1.64 -0.41
CA LEU A 197 5.32 -1.00 -0.95
C LEU A 197 5.28 0.52 -0.77
N LEU A 198 4.16 1.15 -1.10
CA LEU A 198 3.97 2.60 -0.90
C LEU A 198 4.01 2.98 0.59
N GLU A 199 3.46 2.14 1.47
CA GLU A 199 3.56 2.35 2.93
C GLU A 199 5.01 2.35 3.40
N ASN A 200 5.86 1.48 2.86
CA ASN A 200 7.30 1.48 3.17
C ASN A 200 7.99 2.78 2.75
N PHE A 201 7.68 3.32 1.56
CA PHE A 201 8.22 4.60 1.11
C PHE A 201 7.64 5.78 1.92
N ALA A 202 6.35 5.73 2.28
CA ALA A 202 5.73 6.72 3.14
C ALA A 202 6.41 6.77 4.53
N ALA A 203 6.69 5.62 5.12
CA ALA A 203 7.42 5.53 6.39
C ALA A 203 8.83 6.12 6.29
N GLN A 204 9.52 5.94 5.16
CA GLN A 204 10.83 6.53 4.95
C GLN A 204 10.79 8.04 4.79
N ALA A 205 9.82 8.57 4.06
CA ALA A 205 9.65 10.02 3.92
C ALA A 205 9.48 10.71 5.29
N THR A 206 8.90 10.04 6.29
CA THR A 206 8.73 10.60 7.64
C THR A 206 10.00 10.70 8.48
N LEU A 207 11.11 10.07 8.06
CA LEU A 207 12.39 10.17 8.75
C LEU A 207 13.07 11.53 8.54
N PHE A 208 12.63 12.29 7.54
CA PHE A 208 13.22 13.57 7.13
C PHE A 208 12.39 14.79 7.55
N GLU A 209 11.27 14.55 8.26
CA GLU A 209 10.37 15.60 8.80
C GLU A 209 10.57 15.80 10.35
#